data_74b9ebf2cd0cd2cead5a01e49795c340
#
_entry.id   74b9ebf2cd0cd2cead5a01e49795c340
#
_cell.length_a   1.000
_cell.length_b   1.000
_cell.length_c   1.000
_cell.angle_alpha   90.00
_cell.angle_beta   90.00
_cell.angle_gamma   90.00
#
_symmetry.space_group_name_H-M   'P 1'
#
loop_
_entity.id
_entity.type
_entity.pdbx_description
1 polymer ?
#
loop_
_entity_poly.entity_id
_entity_poly.type
_entity_poly.pdbx_seq_one_letter_code
_entity_poly.pdbx_strand_id
1 'polypeptide(L)'
;MKRLVILLLFCALGLTVNGEAKRKYMWIDCEANYERMGSADSIKIYLQKLKKIGFTDVVVDVKSIMGEVLYKSKIAPFMGEWDGEYRSEDFDMMGIFIKEGHKLGMRVHASLNIFAGGHNFFNRGVIYKRYPQWQSQVYWEGKIIPISEMKWNYNGMMNPANPEVQAYQLSILEEFVKKYKKMDGLILDRMRFGNITSDFSDLSRKLYEEYAGIKVKNFPDDILYWVKNDEGKMEYKTGELFPKWSEWRAMVIKNFMQDVHNMFRRVNKNLIIGDYTGAWYPSY
;
A
#
# COMPACT_ATOMS: atom_id res chain seq x y z
N MET A 1 -59.71 55.10 -5.16
CA MET A 1 -58.90 54.30 -4.21
C MET A 1 -58.56 52.95 -4.87
N LYS A 2 -57.38 52.83 -5.47
CA LYS A 2 -56.94 51.61 -6.10
C LYS A 2 -56.07 50.85 -5.06
N ARG A 3 -56.53 49.68 -4.64
CA ARG A 3 -55.78 48.82 -3.73
C ARG A 3 -54.74 48.07 -4.55
N LEU A 4 -53.47 48.32 -4.29
CA LEU A 4 -52.32 47.64 -4.85
C LEU A 4 -52.11 46.30 -4.07
N VAL A 5 -52.35 45.17 -4.71
CA VAL A 5 -52.05 43.83 -4.14
C VAL A 5 -50.61 43.52 -4.53
N ILE A 6 -49.72 43.62 -3.56
CA ILE A 6 -48.32 43.18 -3.72
C ILE A 6 -48.30 41.68 -3.50
N LEU A 7 -48.15 40.94 -4.59
CA LEU A 7 -47.91 39.49 -4.55
C LEU A 7 -46.43 39.23 -4.20
N LEU A 8 -46.13 38.90 -2.96
CA LEU A 8 -44.82 38.45 -2.54
C LEU A 8 -44.61 37.04 -3.05
N LEU A 9 -43.92 36.91 -4.19
CA LEU A 9 -43.33 35.63 -4.65
C LEU A 9 -42.16 35.29 -3.72
N PHE A 10 -42.40 34.42 -2.75
CA PHE A 10 -41.34 33.75 -2.02
C PHE A 10 -40.72 32.73 -2.99
N CYS A 11 -39.64 33.11 -3.72
CA CYS A 11 -38.72 32.16 -4.29
C CYS A 11 -38.02 31.45 -3.14
N ALA A 12 -38.55 30.31 -2.73
CA ALA A 12 -37.83 29.35 -1.93
C ALA A 12 -36.68 28.82 -2.78
N LEU A 13 -35.56 29.55 -2.82
CA LEU A 13 -34.26 28.99 -3.19
C LEU A 13 -33.98 27.92 -2.15
N GLY A 14 -34.42 26.70 -2.46
CA GLY A 14 -33.94 25.52 -1.79
C GLY A 14 -32.42 25.42 -1.99
N LEU A 15 -31.67 25.97 -1.06
CA LEU A 15 -30.27 25.62 -0.86
C LEU A 15 -30.27 24.14 -0.55
N THR A 16 -30.27 23.29 -1.57
CA THR A 16 -29.82 21.93 -1.44
C THR A 16 -28.36 22.05 -1.07
N VAL A 17 -28.10 22.05 0.24
CA VAL A 17 -26.78 21.68 0.74
C VAL A 17 -26.59 20.25 0.23
N ASN A 18 -25.97 20.11 -0.93
CA ASN A 18 -25.42 18.87 -1.39
C ASN A 18 -24.28 18.51 -0.42
N GLY A 19 -24.65 18.06 0.77
CA GLY A 19 -23.73 17.33 1.61
C GLY A 19 -23.32 16.11 0.79
N GLU A 20 -22.09 16.09 0.31
CA GLU A 20 -21.56 14.87 -0.32
C GLU A 20 -21.90 13.70 0.61
N ALA A 21 -22.71 12.76 0.10
CA ALA A 21 -23.10 11.60 0.89
C ALA A 21 -21.82 10.94 1.39
N LYS A 22 -21.71 10.78 2.72
CA LYS A 22 -20.52 10.20 3.35
C LYS A 22 -20.18 8.90 2.67
N ARG A 23 -18.98 8.82 2.08
CA ARG A 23 -18.48 7.62 1.41
C ARG A 23 -18.16 6.56 2.47
N LYS A 24 -18.55 5.32 2.19
CA LYS A 24 -18.27 4.16 3.04
C LYS A 24 -17.51 3.14 2.21
N TYR A 25 -16.30 2.85 2.65
CA TYR A 25 -15.39 1.92 1.99
C TYR A 25 -15.39 0.57 2.69
N MET A 26 -15.45 -0.52 1.91
CA MET A 26 -15.14 -1.87 2.37
C MET A 26 -13.81 -2.29 1.78
N TRP A 27 -12.85 -2.63 2.63
CA TRP A 27 -11.57 -3.19 2.23
C TRP A 27 -11.69 -4.71 2.16
N ILE A 28 -11.22 -5.29 1.08
CA ILE A 28 -11.23 -6.73 0.81
C ILE A 28 -9.76 -7.16 0.70
N ASP A 29 -9.22 -7.61 1.82
CA ASP A 29 -7.89 -8.19 1.91
C ASP A 29 -7.81 -9.48 1.08
N CYS A 30 -6.72 -9.66 0.32
CA CYS A 30 -6.63 -10.75 -0.63
C CYS A 30 -6.39 -12.11 0.02
N GLU A 31 -5.60 -12.18 1.09
CA GLU A 31 -5.33 -13.41 1.83
C GLU A 31 -6.57 -13.85 2.61
N ALA A 32 -7.14 -12.97 3.42
CA ALA A 32 -8.28 -13.28 4.28
C ALA A 32 -9.59 -13.57 3.51
N ASN A 33 -9.68 -13.16 2.26
CA ASN A 33 -10.88 -13.37 1.43
C ASN A 33 -10.60 -14.22 0.19
N TYR A 34 -9.48 -14.94 0.15
CA TYR A 34 -9.06 -15.68 -1.04
C TYR A 34 -10.15 -16.67 -1.50
N GLU A 35 -10.63 -17.55 -0.62
CA GLU A 35 -11.72 -18.47 -0.89
C GLU A 35 -13.01 -17.73 -1.29
N ARG A 36 -13.42 -16.75 -0.48
CA ARG A 36 -14.68 -16.01 -0.65
C ARG A 36 -14.77 -15.28 -2.00
N MET A 37 -13.64 -14.80 -2.52
CA MET A 37 -13.56 -14.09 -3.80
C MET A 37 -13.15 -15.01 -4.96
N GLY A 38 -13.32 -16.33 -4.81
CA GLY A 38 -12.91 -17.35 -5.77
C GLY A 38 -13.86 -17.55 -6.97
N SER A 39 -15.04 -16.93 -6.98
CA SER A 39 -15.98 -17.05 -8.10
C SER A 39 -16.68 -15.74 -8.43
N ALA A 40 -17.17 -15.62 -9.68
CA ALA A 40 -17.94 -14.45 -10.12
C ALA A 40 -19.26 -14.30 -9.34
N ASP A 41 -19.92 -15.40 -9.02
CA ASP A 41 -21.18 -15.38 -8.27
C ASP A 41 -20.96 -14.95 -6.82
N SER A 42 -19.91 -15.45 -6.16
CA SER A 42 -19.57 -15.04 -4.80
C SER A 42 -19.28 -13.53 -4.73
N ILE A 43 -18.49 -13.01 -5.66
CA ILE A 43 -18.19 -11.55 -5.75
C ILE A 43 -19.49 -10.76 -5.93
N LYS A 44 -20.36 -11.16 -6.85
CA LYS A 44 -21.64 -10.50 -7.11
C LYS A 44 -22.53 -10.47 -5.86
N ILE A 45 -22.70 -11.61 -5.20
CA ILE A 45 -23.51 -11.74 -3.97
C ILE A 45 -22.94 -10.84 -2.87
N TYR A 46 -21.62 -10.83 -2.72
CA TYR A 46 -20.95 -10.00 -1.71
C TYR A 46 -21.16 -8.50 -1.98
N LEU A 47 -20.97 -8.03 -3.21
CA LEU A 47 -21.22 -6.65 -3.60
C LEU A 47 -22.68 -6.22 -3.38
N GLN A 48 -23.65 -7.10 -3.70
CA GLN A 48 -25.08 -6.84 -3.43
C GLN A 48 -25.34 -6.66 -1.91
N LYS A 49 -24.72 -7.50 -1.06
CA LYS A 49 -24.84 -7.37 0.40
C LYS A 49 -24.24 -6.05 0.88
N LEU A 50 -23.05 -5.69 0.41
CA LEU A 50 -22.40 -4.42 0.76
C LEU A 50 -23.25 -3.22 0.34
N LYS A 51 -23.78 -3.22 -0.87
CA LYS A 51 -24.66 -2.15 -1.36
C LYS A 51 -25.91 -2.03 -0.50
N LYS A 52 -26.55 -3.16 -0.15
CA LYS A 52 -27.76 -3.19 0.69
C LYS A 52 -27.55 -2.55 2.06
N ILE A 53 -26.36 -2.70 2.66
CA ILE A 53 -26.02 -2.12 3.98
C ILE A 53 -25.36 -0.74 3.87
N GLY A 54 -25.34 -0.15 2.66
CA GLY A 54 -25.02 1.24 2.42
C GLY A 54 -23.53 1.54 2.14
N PHE A 55 -22.71 0.55 1.77
CA PHE A 55 -21.39 0.82 1.24
C PHE A 55 -21.46 1.44 -0.15
N THR A 56 -20.59 2.41 -0.39
CA THR A 56 -20.51 3.15 -1.65
C THR A 56 -19.29 2.76 -2.48
N ASP A 57 -18.28 2.20 -1.81
CA ASP A 57 -16.98 1.90 -2.40
C ASP A 57 -16.46 0.56 -1.89
N VAL A 58 -15.70 -0.13 -2.75
CA VAL A 58 -14.91 -1.29 -2.36
C VAL A 58 -13.45 -1.05 -2.73
N VAL A 59 -12.54 -1.51 -1.87
CA VAL A 59 -11.09 -1.54 -2.11
C VAL A 59 -10.68 -3.00 -2.17
N VAL A 60 -10.13 -3.44 -3.28
CA VAL A 60 -9.79 -4.84 -3.53
C VAL A 60 -8.26 -4.97 -3.58
N ASP A 61 -7.69 -5.75 -2.67
CA ASP A 61 -6.28 -6.08 -2.74
C ASP A 61 -6.02 -7.01 -3.92
N VAL A 62 -5.12 -6.59 -4.80
CA VAL A 62 -4.74 -7.33 -6.02
C VAL A 62 -3.26 -7.71 -6.06
N LYS A 63 -2.49 -7.26 -5.10
CA LYS A 63 -1.10 -7.67 -4.85
C LYS A 63 -0.93 -7.95 -3.37
N SER A 64 -0.66 -9.21 -3.05
CA SER A 64 -0.47 -9.71 -1.70
C SER A 64 0.81 -9.16 -1.04
N ILE A 65 0.93 -9.34 0.28
CA ILE A 65 2.18 -9.02 0.98
C ILE A 65 3.36 -9.87 0.53
N MET A 66 3.10 -11.02 -0.10
CA MET A 66 4.14 -11.89 -0.68
C MET A 66 4.72 -11.36 -1.99
N GLY A 67 4.14 -10.27 -2.53
CA GLY A 67 4.52 -9.72 -3.83
C GLY A 67 3.94 -10.49 -5.01
N GLU A 68 3.06 -11.47 -4.75
CA GLU A 68 2.27 -12.19 -5.74
C GLU A 68 1.00 -11.41 -6.07
N VAL A 69 0.51 -11.52 -7.31
CA VAL A 69 -0.66 -10.76 -7.78
C VAL A 69 -1.85 -11.66 -8.12
N LEU A 70 -3.06 -11.12 -8.04
CA LEU A 70 -4.34 -11.81 -8.32
C LEU A 70 -4.90 -11.48 -9.70
N TYR A 71 -4.01 -11.22 -10.64
CA TYR A 71 -4.36 -10.98 -12.04
C TYR A 71 -3.24 -11.52 -12.95
N LYS A 72 -3.55 -11.82 -14.18
CA LYS A 72 -2.57 -12.28 -15.16
C LYS A 72 -1.56 -11.17 -15.45
N SER A 73 -0.34 -11.32 -14.93
CA SER A 73 0.78 -10.40 -15.05
C SER A 73 1.93 -11.03 -15.83
N LYS A 74 2.67 -10.19 -16.56
CA LYS A 74 3.93 -10.58 -17.22
C LYS A 74 5.15 -10.30 -16.35
N ILE A 75 4.96 -9.62 -15.22
CA ILE A 75 6.02 -9.07 -14.37
C ILE A 75 6.06 -9.79 -13.02
N ALA A 76 4.96 -9.77 -12.29
CA ALA A 76 4.84 -10.38 -10.97
C ALA A 76 4.32 -11.81 -11.04
N PRO A 77 4.72 -12.70 -10.11
CA PRO A 77 4.16 -14.05 -10.03
C PRO A 77 2.68 -14.01 -9.64
N PHE A 78 1.92 -14.94 -10.18
CA PHE A 78 0.51 -15.09 -9.85
C PHE A 78 0.33 -15.84 -8.51
N MET A 79 -0.61 -15.37 -7.68
CA MET A 79 -1.02 -16.04 -6.45
C MET A 79 -2.07 -17.10 -6.78
N GLY A 80 -1.60 -18.28 -7.21
CA GLY A 80 -2.44 -19.37 -7.70
C GLY A 80 -3.00 -20.27 -6.61
N GLU A 81 -2.52 -20.11 -5.36
CA GLU A 81 -2.95 -20.92 -4.20
C GLU A 81 -2.81 -20.10 -2.92
N TRP A 82 -3.76 -20.27 -2.00
CA TRP A 82 -3.65 -19.78 -0.64
C TRP A 82 -4.53 -20.63 0.29
N ASP A 83 -3.94 -21.12 1.39
CA ASP A 83 -4.63 -21.89 2.44
C ASP A 83 -5.43 -23.11 1.90
N GLY A 84 -4.84 -23.80 0.91
CA GLY A 84 -5.45 -24.96 0.26
C GLY A 84 -6.46 -24.65 -0.85
N GLU A 85 -6.79 -23.37 -1.05
CA GLU A 85 -7.67 -22.93 -2.13
C GLU A 85 -6.85 -22.57 -3.37
N TYR A 86 -7.35 -22.97 -4.55
CA TYR A 86 -6.66 -22.78 -5.83
C TYR A 86 -7.42 -21.85 -6.76
N ARG A 87 -6.67 -21.05 -7.54
CA ARG A 87 -7.24 -20.12 -8.50
C ARG A 87 -6.52 -20.18 -9.84
N SER A 88 -7.27 -20.14 -10.93
CA SER A 88 -6.70 -20.01 -12.26
C SER A 88 -6.22 -18.58 -12.52
N GLU A 89 -5.08 -18.44 -13.20
CA GLU A 89 -4.57 -17.15 -13.68
C GLU A 89 -5.54 -16.47 -14.68
N ASP A 90 -6.40 -17.25 -15.34
CA ASP A 90 -7.42 -16.74 -16.27
C ASP A 90 -8.67 -16.19 -15.55
N PHE A 91 -8.78 -16.36 -14.23
CA PHE A 91 -9.87 -15.78 -13.44
C PHE A 91 -9.63 -14.29 -13.20
N ASP A 92 -10.32 -13.45 -13.98
CA ASP A 92 -10.19 -11.99 -13.91
C ASP A 92 -11.00 -11.39 -12.75
N MET A 93 -10.54 -11.64 -11.51
CA MET A 93 -11.20 -11.18 -10.30
C MET A 93 -11.46 -9.66 -10.32
N MET A 94 -10.46 -8.85 -10.63
CA MET A 94 -10.59 -7.39 -10.62
C MET A 94 -11.56 -6.89 -11.69
N GLY A 95 -11.54 -7.48 -12.89
CA GLY A 95 -12.50 -7.17 -13.96
C GLY A 95 -13.94 -7.46 -13.54
N ILE A 96 -14.17 -8.56 -12.80
CA ILE A 96 -15.49 -8.90 -12.24
C ILE A 96 -15.92 -7.87 -11.19
N PHE A 97 -15.05 -7.49 -10.26
CA PHE A 97 -15.35 -6.43 -9.28
C PHE A 97 -15.75 -5.12 -9.96
N ILE A 98 -14.98 -4.66 -10.94
CA ILE A 98 -15.30 -3.44 -11.70
C ILE A 98 -16.65 -3.54 -12.36
N LYS A 99 -16.90 -4.63 -13.09
CA LYS A 99 -18.15 -4.84 -13.84
C LYS A 99 -19.36 -4.87 -12.92
N GLU A 100 -19.33 -5.71 -11.89
CA GLU A 100 -20.48 -5.91 -11.01
C GLU A 100 -20.65 -4.77 -10.00
N GLY A 101 -19.57 -4.16 -9.53
CA GLY A 101 -19.61 -2.96 -8.66
C GLY A 101 -20.24 -1.77 -9.38
N HIS A 102 -19.83 -1.48 -10.59
CA HIS A 102 -20.40 -0.39 -11.40
C HIS A 102 -21.88 -0.60 -11.71
N LYS A 103 -22.35 -1.84 -11.98
CA LYS A 103 -23.79 -2.14 -12.12
C LYS A 103 -24.61 -1.75 -10.89
N LEU A 104 -24.01 -1.83 -9.71
CA LEU A 104 -24.64 -1.46 -8.45
C LEU A 104 -24.45 0.02 -8.08
N GLY A 105 -23.80 0.82 -8.94
CA GLY A 105 -23.44 2.21 -8.65
C GLY A 105 -22.46 2.34 -7.49
N MET A 106 -21.56 1.37 -7.33
CA MET A 106 -20.44 1.41 -6.38
C MET A 106 -19.16 1.76 -7.12
N ARG A 107 -18.26 2.48 -6.46
CA ARG A 107 -16.89 2.69 -6.97
C ARG A 107 -16.02 1.51 -6.57
N VAL A 108 -15.12 1.15 -7.47
CA VAL A 108 -14.20 0.02 -7.28
C VAL A 108 -12.76 0.50 -7.37
N HIS A 109 -12.05 0.38 -6.27
CA HIS A 109 -10.65 0.74 -6.13
C HIS A 109 -9.82 -0.54 -6.00
N ALA A 110 -8.61 -0.51 -6.54
CA ALA A 110 -7.64 -1.55 -6.26
C ALA A 110 -6.71 -1.12 -5.12
N SER A 111 -6.12 -2.09 -4.43
CA SER A 111 -5.00 -1.87 -3.51
C SER A 111 -3.83 -2.77 -3.90
N LEU A 112 -2.62 -2.24 -3.79
CA LEU A 112 -1.37 -2.98 -3.99
C LEU A 112 -0.43 -2.75 -2.80
N ASN A 113 0.09 -3.85 -2.24
CA ASN A 113 1.13 -3.82 -1.21
C ASN A 113 2.49 -3.52 -1.84
N ILE A 114 2.90 -2.25 -1.89
CA ILE A 114 4.02 -1.78 -2.72
C ILE A 114 5.34 -2.43 -2.33
N PHE A 115 5.88 -2.10 -1.16
CA PHE A 115 7.20 -2.59 -0.73
C PHE A 115 7.15 -3.88 0.09
N ALA A 116 5.98 -4.55 0.18
CA ALA A 116 5.91 -5.90 0.71
C ALA A 116 6.26 -6.92 -0.37
N GLY A 117 7.01 -7.94 -0.01
CA GLY A 117 7.48 -8.98 -0.93
C GLY A 117 7.64 -10.35 -0.28
N GLY A 118 7.19 -10.52 0.97
CA GLY A 118 7.32 -11.78 1.68
C GLY A 118 6.40 -11.92 2.89
N HIS A 119 6.09 -13.16 3.23
CA HIS A 119 5.43 -13.56 4.48
C HIS A 119 6.39 -14.43 5.28
N ASN A 120 7.02 -13.85 6.33
CA ASN A 120 8.10 -14.51 7.08
C ASN A 120 7.69 -15.82 7.75
N PHE A 121 6.44 -15.94 8.22
CA PHE A 121 5.99 -17.18 8.90
C PHE A 121 5.88 -18.36 7.92
N PHE A 122 5.48 -18.10 6.67
CA PHE A 122 5.37 -19.13 5.63
C PHE A 122 6.62 -19.25 4.77
N ASN A 123 7.61 -18.37 4.96
CA ASN A 123 8.80 -18.27 4.11
C ASN A 123 8.42 -18.21 2.62
N ARG A 124 7.35 -17.48 2.31
CA ARG A 124 6.74 -17.36 0.98
C ARG A 124 6.79 -15.92 0.48
N GLY A 125 7.11 -15.74 -0.79
CA GLY A 125 7.13 -14.46 -1.46
C GLY A 125 8.36 -14.25 -2.34
N VAL A 126 8.33 -13.16 -3.09
CA VAL A 126 9.35 -12.85 -4.11
C VAL A 126 10.74 -12.61 -3.54
N ILE A 127 10.84 -12.15 -2.28
CA ILE A 127 12.12 -11.85 -1.63
C ILE A 127 12.86 -13.07 -1.04
N TYR A 128 12.27 -14.26 -1.05
CA TYR A 128 12.96 -15.43 -0.51
C TYR A 128 13.72 -16.21 -1.57
N LYS A 129 13.13 -16.36 -2.76
CA LYS A 129 13.72 -17.18 -3.83
C LYS A 129 14.11 -16.38 -5.07
N ARG A 130 13.21 -15.46 -5.49
CA ARG A 130 13.36 -14.75 -6.76
C ARG A 130 14.31 -13.56 -6.65
N TYR A 131 14.20 -12.79 -5.56
CA TYR A 131 14.96 -11.55 -5.34
C TYR A 131 15.45 -11.42 -3.90
N PRO A 132 16.27 -12.36 -3.40
CA PRO A 132 16.73 -12.33 -2.00
C PRO A 132 17.55 -11.07 -1.67
N GLN A 133 18.20 -10.48 -2.65
CA GLN A 133 18.96 -9.23 -2.50
C GLN A 133 18.09 -7.98 -2.27
N TRP A 134 16.78 -8.08 -2.45
CA TRP A 134 15.85 -6.97 -2.23
C TRP A 134 15.30 -6.91 -0.81
N GLN A 135 15.62 -7.89 0.02
CA GLN A 135 15.19 -7.92 1.42
C GLN A 135 15.68 -6.69 2.14
N SER A 136 14.77 -6.07 2.93
CA SER A 136 15.17 -5.02 3.86
C SER A 136 16.12 -5.61 4.92
N GLN A 137 17.19 -4.87 5.23
CA GLN A 137 18.14 -5.22 6.29
C GLN A 137 17.74 -4.51 7.58
N VAL A 138 17.53 -5.26 8.62
CA VAL A 138 17.05 -4.76 9.90
C VAL A 138 18.19 -4.72 10.91
N TYR A 139 18.39 -3.57 11.54
CA TYR A 139 19.32 -3.45 12.67
C TYR A 139 18.59 -3.84 13.95
N TRP A 140 18.90 -5.01 14.47
CA TRP A 140 18.25 -5.59 15.63
C TRP A 140 19.26 -6.07 16.67
N GLU A 141 19.18 -5.52 17.90
CA GLU A 141 20.02 -5.89 19.03
C GLU A 141 21.53 -5.94 18.72
N GLY A 142 22.02 -4.93 18.00
CA GLY A 142 23.43 -4.79 17.63
C GLY A 142 23.86 -5.57 16.38
N LYS A 143 22.91 -6.18 15.63
CA LYS A 143 23.20 -6.92 14.40
C LYS A 143 22.34 -6.44 13.25
N ILE A 144 22.91 -6.38 12.07
CA ILE A 144 22.15 -6.19 10.83
C ILE A 144 21.80 -7.56 10.28
N ILE A 145 20.50 -7.84 10.17
CA ILE A 145 19.96 -9.14 9.70
C ILE A 145 18.94 -8.91 8.59
N PRO A 146 18.79 -9.85 7.64
CA PRO A 146 17.72 -9.76 6.66
C PRO A 146 16.36 -9.90 7.34
N ILE A 147 15.35 -9.17 6.81
CA ILE A 147 14.01 -9.16 7.41
C ILE A 147 13.36 -10.55 7.48
N SER A 148 13.77 -11.48 6.64
CA SER A 148 13.31 -12.88 6.69
C SER A 148 13.69 -13.63 7.97
N GLU A 149 14.70 -13.16 8.72
CA GLU A 149 15.09 -13.75 10.02
C GLU A 149 14.22 -13.24 11.17
N MET A 150 13.44 -12.17 10.98
CA MET A 150 12.53 -11.63 12.00
C MET A 150 11.23 -12.46 12.08
N LYS A 151 11.31 -13.66 12.65
CA LYS A 151 10.18 -14.61 12.69
C LYS A 151 9.00 -14.17 13.58
N TRP A 152 9.16 -13.14 14.40
CA TRP A 152 8.06 -12.50 15.15
C TRP A 152 7.30 -11.44 14.34
N ASN A 153 7.81 -11.07 13.16
CA ASN A 153 7.15 -10.14 12.23
C ASN A 153 6.80 -10.88 10.93
N TYR A 154 5.51 -11.04 10.66
CA TYR A 154 5.05 -11.75 9.46
C TYR A 154 5.43 -11.04 8.16
N ASN A 155 5.64 -9.73 8.19
CA ASN A 155 5.76 -8.90 6.99
C ASN A 155 7.20 -8.81 6.47
N GLY A 156 7.47 -9.48 5.37
CA GLY A 156 8.75 -9.41 4.64
C GLY A 156 8.80 -8.22 3.70
N MET A 157 9.44 -7.12 4.13
CA MET A 157 9.56 -5.90 3.33
C MET A 157 10.78 -5.93 2.42
N MET A 158 10.66 -5.31 1.25
CA MET A 158 11.76 -4.92 0.38
C MET A 158 12.37 -3.60 0.84
N ASN A 159 13.62 -3.33 0.47
CA ASN A 159 14.22 -2.02 0.70
C ASN A 159 13.64 -0.95 -0.24
N PRO A 160 12.87 0.04 0.26
CA PRO A 160 12.29 1.10 -0.57
C PRO A 160 13.32 2.01 -1.25
N ALA A 161 14.54 2.09 -0.71
CA ALA A 161 15.61 2.89 -1.29
C ALA A 161 16.33 2.20 -2.47
N ASN A 162 16.09 0.91 -2.69
CA ASN A 162 16.72 0.18 -3.79
C ASN A 162 16.08 0.57 -5.14
N PRO A 163 16.87 1.12 -6.10
CA PRO A 163 16.34 1.53 -7.40
C PRO A 163 15.73 0.38 -8.21
N GLU A 164 16.26 -0.85 -8.09
CA GLU A 164 15.69 -2.03 -8.77
C GLU A 164 14.31 -2.37 -8.21
N VAL A 165 14.13 -2.29 -6.89
CA VAL A 165 12.84 -2.47 -6.23
C VAL A 165 11.85 -1.41 -6.70
N GLN A 166 12.25 -0.14 -6.73
CA GLN A 166 11.38 0.95 -7.21
C GLN A 166 10.96 0.73 -8.67
N ALA A 167 11.91 0.41 -9.56
CA ALA A 167 11.61 0.13 -10.96
C ALA A 167 10.67 -1.06 -11.14
N TYR A 168 10.86 -2.13 -10.38
CA TYR A 168 9.97 -3.30 -10.38
C TYR A 168 8.55 -2.94 -9.94
N GLN A 169 8.39 -2.19 -8.85
CA GLN A 169 7.08 -1.77 -8.36
C GLN A 169 6.38 -0.82 -9.36
N LEU A 170 7.10 0.12 -9.95
CA LEU A 170 6.56 1.01 -10.99
C LEU A 170 6.08 0.22 -12.20
N SER A 171 6.82 -0.80 -12.63
CA SER A 171 6.43 -1.64 -13.77
C SER A 171 5.15 -2.45 -13.51
N ILE A 172 4.97 -2.99 -12.29
CA ILE A 172 3.74 -3.67 -11.86
C ILE A 172 2.56 -2.69 -11.86
N LEU A 173 2.74 -1.51 -11.29
CA LEU A 173 1.72 -0.47 -11.24
C LEU A 173 1.29 -0.04 -12.63
N GLU A 174 2.25 0.20 -13.52
CA GLU A 174 1.98 0.60 -14.91
C GLU A 174 1.22 -0.49 -15.68
N GLU A 175 1.64 -1.76 -15.56
CA GLU A 175 0.95 -2.91 -16.17
C GLU A 175 -0.49 -2.99 -15.67
N PHE A 176 -0.68 -2.88 -14.34
CA PHE A 176 -2.00 -3.00 -13.72
C PHE A 176 -2.96 -1.88 -14.18
N VAL A 177 -2.50 -0.62 -14.15
CA VAL A 177 -3.33 0.53 -14.54
C VAL A 177 -3.67 0.48 -16.05
N LYS A 178 -2.74 0.05 -16.90
CA LYS A 178 -3.01 -0.16 -18.33
C LYS A 178 -4.06 -1.22 -18.58
N LYS A 179 -4.08 -2.28 -17.74
CA LYS A 179 -5.04 -3.38 -17.86
C LYS A 179 -6.45 -2.99 -17.36
N TYR A 180 -6.54 -2.28 -16.23
CA TYR A 180 -7.80 -1.98 -15.56
C TYR A 180 -8.20 -0.50 -15.61
N LYS A 181 -8.27 0.07 -16.80
CA LYS A 181 -8.56 1.51 -17.03
C LYS A 181 -9.91 2.00 -16.50
N LYS A 182 -10.84 1.08 -16.22
CA LYS A 182 -12.19 1.40 -15.72
C LYS A 182 -12.31 1.41 -14.21
N MET A 183 -11.25 1.10 -13.46
CA MET A 183 -11.28 1.25 -11.99
C MET A 183 -11.37 2.74 -11.61
N ASP A 184 -11.97 3.02 -10.47
CA ASP A 184 -12.21 4.38 -9.99
C ASP A 184 -11.01 4.95 -9.23
N GLY A 185 -10.20 4.10 -8.62
CA GLY A 185 -9.00 4.53 -7.90
C GLY A 185 -8.03 3.41 -7.60
N LEU A 186 -6.86 3.83 -7.14
CA LEU A 186 -5.79 2.93 -6.72
C LEU A 186 -5.26 3.39 -5.37
N ILE A 187 -5.09 2.46 -4.45
CA ILE A 187 -4.51 2.69 -3.12
C ILE A 187 -3.17 1.98 -3.05
N LEU A 188 -2.15 2.72 -2.65
CA LEU A 188 -0.80 2.24 -2.44
C LEU A 188 -0.68 1.85 -0.97
N ASP A 189 -0.77 0.56 -0.67
CA ASP A 189 -0.53 0.07 0.69
C ASP A 189 0.94 -0.30 0.86
N ARG A 190 1.44 -0.23 2.10
CA ARG A 190 2.83 -0.54 2.47
C ARG A 190 3.87 0.21 1.62
N MET A 191 3.54 1.41 1.16
CA MET A 191 4.47 2.31 0.49
C MET A 191 5.35 3.04 1.51
N ARG A 192 6.11 2.28 2.28
CA ARG A 192 6.91 2.76 3.41
C ARG A 192 8.07 1.82 3.71
N PHE A 193 9.02 2.28 4.50
CA PHE A 193 9.98 1.39 5.17
C PHE A 193 9.27 0.48 6.17
N GLY A 194 9.84 -0.70 6.45
CA GLY A 194 9.23 -1.71 7.30
C GLY A 194 8.97 -1.23 8.73
N ASN A 195 9.95 -0.59 9.33
CA ASN A 195 9.89 -0.01 10.67
C ASN A 195 11.05 0.98 10.89
N ILE A 196 11.23 1.45 12.12
CA ILE A 196 12.30 2.40 12.46
C ILE A 196 13.69 1.74 12.39
N THR A 197 13.80 0.44 12.62
CA THR A 197 15.05 -0.33 12.60
C THR A 197 15.41 -0.87 11.21
N SER A 198 14.78 -0.40 10.15
CA SER A 198 15.05 -0.76 8.75
C SER A 198 14.99 0.48 7.83
N ASP A 199 15.69 0.56 6.71
CA ASP A 199 16.66 -0.38 6.16
C ASP A 199 18.09 0.09 6.49
N PHE A 200 18.90 -0.79 7.02
CA PHE A 200 20.30 -0.51 7.39
C PHE A 200 21.29 -1.29 6.50
N SER A 201 20.95 -1.51 5.23
CA SER A 201 21.87 -2.10 4.24
C SER A 201 23.00 -1.13 3.86
N ASP A 202 24.08 -1.69 3.32
CA ASP A 202 25.18 -0.89 2.75
C ASP A 202 24.70 0.04 1.63
N LEU A 203 23.69 -0.39 0.85
CA LEU A 203 23.06 0.46 -0.17
C LEU A 203 22.36 1.67 0.48
N SER A 204 21.57 1.44 1.52
CA SER A 204 20.89 2.53 2.24
C SER A 204 21.89 3.48 2.91
N ARG A 205 22.95 2.94 3.50
CA ARG A 205 24.06 3.77 4.02
C ARG A 205 24.65 4.66 2.93
N LYS A 206 25.03 4.09 1.80
CA LYS A 206 25.62 4.82 0.67
C LYS A 206 24.70 5.95 0.18
N LEU A 207 23.44 5.64 -0.06
CA LEU A 207 22.46 6.61 -0.57
C LEU A 207 22.16 7.72 0.44
N TYR A 208 22.15 7.40 1.73
CA TYR A 208 22.02 8.39 2.79
C TYR A 208 23.24 9.30 2.87
N GLU A 209 24.45 8.75 2.83
CA GLU A 209 25.69 9.52 2.85
C GLU A 209 25.77 10.51 1.67
N GLU A 210 25.35 10.06 0.48
CA GLU A 210 25.23 10.91 -0.71
C GLU A 210 24.19 12.04 -0.51
N TYR A 211 23.02 11.71 0.03
CA TYR A 211 21.98 12.69 0.33
C TYR A 211 22.39 13.73 1.37
N ALA A 212 23.03 13.27 2.44
CA ALA A 212 23.41 14.13 3.57
C ALA A 212 24.73 14.88 3.34
N GLY A 213 25.53 14.49 2.34
CA GLY A 213 26.85 15.08 2.08
C GLY A 213 27.89 14.76 3.17
N ILE A 214 27.75 13.64 3.86
CA ILE A 214 28.60 13.21 4.99
C ILE A 214 29.05 11.77 4.84
N LYS A 215 29.96 11.35 5.71
CA LYS A 215 30.29 9.94 5.96
C LYS A 215 29.90 9.56 7.38
N VAL A 216 29.12 8.49 7.53
CA VAL A 216 28.76 7.96 8.84
C VAL A 216 29.95 7.21 9.42
N LYS A 217 30.50 7.67 10.55
CA LYS A 217 31.69 7.09 11.17
C LYS A 217 31.40 5.74 11.81
N ASN A 218 30.37 5.68 12.64
CA ASN A 218 29.98 4.48 13.37
C ASN A 218 28.59 4.04 12.89
N PHE A 219 28.55 3.40 11.70
CA PHE A 219 27.28 2.88 11.16
C PHE A 219 26.98 1.50 11.76
N PRO A 220 25.75 1.26 12.24
CA PRO A 220 24.57 2.15 12.22
C PRO A 220 24.39 3.02 13.47
N ASP A 221 25.30 2.95 14.47
CA ASP A 221 25.10 3.49 15.82
C ASP A 221 24.97 5.02 15.87
N ASP A 222 25.62 5.77 14.97
CA ASP A 222 25.42 7.21 14.87
C ASP A 222 23.97 7.58 14.46
N ILE A 223 23.20 6.59 13.93
CA ILE A 223 21.80 6.76 13.52
C ILE A 223 20.86 6.16 14.57
N LEU A 224 21.07 4.90 14.92
CA LEU A 224 20.27 4.15 15.89
C LEU A 224 21.16 3.11 16.56
N TYR A 225 21.05 2.99 17.88
CA TYR A 225 21.84 2.02 18.65
C TYR A 225 21.00 1.31 19.70
N TRP A 226 21.46 0.14 20.15
CA TRP A 226 20.76 -0.70 21.09
C TRP A 226 21.46 -0.67 22.46
N VAL A 227 20.66 -0.57 23.53
CA VAL A 227 21.12 -0.58 24.92
C VAL A 227 20.25 -1.51 25.75
N LYS A 228 20.79 -2.01 26.86
CA LYS A 228 19.98 -2.66 27.89
C LYS A 228 19.36 -1.60 28.78
N ASN A 229 18.07 -1.68 29.01
CA ASN A 229 17.38 -0.86 30.01
C ASN A 229 17.57 -1.41 31.43
N ASP A 230 16.99 -0.73 32.43
CA ASP A 230 17.12 -1.10 33.85
C ASP A 230 16.54 -2.50 34.16
N GLU A 231 15.63 -3.01 33.32
CA GLU A 231 15.08 -4.35 33.43
C GLU A 231 15.92 -5.39 32.69
N GLY A 232 17.03 -5.01 32.08
CA GLY A 232 17.91 -5.88 31.29
C GLY A 232 17.38 -6.21 29.88
N LYS A 233 16.27 -5.59 29.45
CA LYS A 233 15.72 -5.75 28.11
C LYS A 233 16.43 -4.84 27.12
N MET A 234 16.61 -5.34 25.89
CA MET A 234 17.15 -4.52 24.78
C MET A 234 16.12 -3.49 24.31
N GLU A 235 16.53 -2.24 24.21
CA GLU A 235 15.77 -1.14 23.61
C GLU A 235 16.66 -0.34 22.68
N TYR A 236 16.07 0.25 21.64
CA TYR A 236 16.82 1.15 20.75
C TYR A 236 16.77 2.60 21.25
N LYS A 237 17.84 3.31 20.97
CA LYS A 237 17.95 4.77 21.13
C LYS A 237 18.32 5.38 19.78
N THR A 238 17.93 6.62 19.58
CA THR A 238 18.30 7.37 18.38
C THR A 238 19.63 8.08 18.55
N GLY A 239 20.51 7.96 17.55
CA GLY A 239 21.76 8.70 17.47
C GLY A 239 21.57 10.11 16.93
N GLU A 240 22.66 10.87 16.89
CA GLU A 240 22.66 12.28 16.44
C GLU A 240 22.24 12.45 14.97
N LEU A 241 22.51 11.46 14.12
CA LEU A 241 22.14 11.48 12.69
C LEU A 241 20.72 11.01 12.41
N PHE A 242 19.97 10.51 13.40
CA PHE A 242 18.63 9.96 13.22
C PHE A 242 17.62 10.95 12.60
N PRO A 243 17.57 12.25 12.98
CA PRO A 243 16.65 13.19 12.35
C PRO A 243 16.89 13.31 10.85
N LYS A 244 18.14 13.40 10.42
CA LYS A 244 18.52 13.51 9.00
C LYS A 244 18.30 12.20 8.23
N TRP A 245 18.54 11.06 8.88
CA TRP A 245 18.20 9.74 8.36
C TRP A 245 16.69 9.60 8.10
N SER A 246 15.87 10.04 9.06
CA SER A 246 14.40 10.00 8.93
C SER A 246 13.90 10.91 7.81
N GLU A 247 14.50 12.10 7.65
CA GLU A 247 14.23 13.01 6.55
C GLU A 247 14.56 12.35 5.19
N TRP A 248 15.73 11.73 5.07
CA TRP A 248 16.14 11.02 3.87
C TRP A 248 15.14 9.90 3.52
N ARG A 249 14.75 9.07 4.50
CA ARG A 249 13.74 8.02 4.29
C ARG A 249 12.41 8.58 3.77
N ALA A 250 11.96 9.68 4.34
CA ALA A 250 10.76 10.37 3.87
C ALA A 250 10.92 10.88 2.43
N MET A 251 12.11 11.40 2.08
CA MET A 251 12.41 11.83 0.70
C MET A 251 12.43 10.67 -0.30
N VAL A 252 12.92 9.49 0.09
CA VAL A 252 12.86 8.27 -0.74
C VAL A 252 11.40 7.94 -1.10
N ILE A 253 10.52 7.91 -0.11
CA ILE A 253 9.09 7.62 -0.34
C ILE A 253 8.41 8.73 -1.16
N LYS A 254 8.70 9.99 -0.85
CA LYS A 254 8.18 11.14 -1.60
C LYS A 254 8.55 11.07 -3.08
N ASN A 255 9.83 10.78 -3.38
CA ASN A 255 10.32 10.71 -4.75
C ASN A 255 9.66 9.55 -5.50
N PHE A 256 9.56 8.38 -4.87
CA PHE A 256 8.84 7.24 -5.45
C PHE A 256 7.37 7.57 -5.73
N MET A 257 6.68 8.24 -4.79
CA MET A 257 5.30 8.69 -5.02
C MET A 257 5.20 9.68 -6.18
N GLN A 258 6.19 10.55 -6.35
CA GLN A 258 6.23 11.47 -7.50
C GLN A 258 6.36 10.71 -8.83
N ASP A 259 7.18 9.66 -8.87
CA ASP A 259 7.33 8.81 -10.06
C ASP A 259 6.04 8.05 -10.37
N VAL A 260 5.39 7.50 -9.34
CA VAL A 260 4.06 6.88 -9.45
C VAL A 260 3.05 7.87 -10.01
N HIS A 261 2.98 9.08 -9.46
CA HIS A 261 2.07 10.13 -9.94
C HIS A 261 2.34 10.51 -11.40
N ASN A 262 3.62 10.70 -11.77
CA ASN A 262 4.02 11.01 -13.13
C ASN A 262 3.63 9.90 -14.12
N MET A 263 3.82 8.63 -13.73
CA MET A 263 3.41 7.48 -14.53
C MET A 263 1.89 7.45 -14.72
N PHE A 264 1.11 7.65 -13.66
CA PHE A 264 -0.36 7.63 -13.76
C PHE A 264 -0.92 8.74 -14.62
N ARG A 265 -0.38 9.94 -14.52
CA ARG A 265 -0.80 11.06 -15.37
C ARG A 265 -0.64 10.76 -16.86
N ARG A 266 0.35 9.96 -17.24
CA ARG A 266 0.54 9.50 -18.62
C ARG A 266 -0.46 8.40 -19.04
N VAL A 267 -0.83 7.50 -18.11
CA VAL A 267 -1.67 6.33 -18.42
C VAL A 267 -3.16 6.63 -18.26
N ASN A 268 -3.56 7.25 -17.15
CA ASN A 268 -4.94 7.59 -16.82
C ASN A 268 -5.01 8.81 -15.89
N LYS A 269 -5.16 10.01 -16.47
CA LYS A 269 -5.18 11.27 -15.71
C LYS A 269 -6.36 11.44 -14.75
N ASN A 270 -7.42 10.64 -14.90
CA ASN A 270 -8.63 10.72 -14.09
C ASN A 270 -8.62 9.74 -12.90
N LEU A 271 -7.59 8.88 -12.79
CA LEU A 271 -7.50 7.92 -11.73
C LEU A 271 -7.25 8.61 -10.39
N ILE A 272 -8.05 8.26 -9.38
CA ILE A 272 -7.83 8.68 -8.00
C ILE A 272 -6.73 7.82 -7.41
N ILE A 273 -5.71 8.46 -6.85
CA ILE A 273 -4.61 7.77 -6.15
C ILE A 273 -4.70 8.09 -4.67
N GLY A 274 -4.67 7.07 -3.86
CA GLY A 274 -4.59 7.16 -2.40
C GLY A 274 -3.36 6.44 -1.88
N ASP A 275 -2.93 6.82 -0.69
CA ASP A 275 -1.93 6.10 0.09
C ASP A 275 -2.56 5.63 1.39
N TYR A 276 -2.34 4.37 1.75
CA TYR A 276 -2.77 3.83 3.04
C TYR A 276 -1.70 4.09 4.07
N THR A 277 -1.86 5.18 4.79
CA THR A 277 -0.99 5.55 5.92
C THR A 277 -1.57 5.01 7.22
N GLY A 278 -0.73 4.41 8.08
CA GLY A 278 -1.15 4.05 9.43
C GLY A 278 -1.54 5.31 10.22
N ALA A 279 -2.63 5.23 10.97
CA ALA A 279 -3.04 6.31 11.88
C ALA A 279 -2.18 6.27 13.15
N TRP A 280 -0.91 6.61 13.01
CA TRP A 280 0.02 6.72 14.13
C TRP A 280 -0.15 8.08 14.79
N TYR A 281 -0.65 8.07 16.01
CA TYR A 281 -0.77 9.30 16.81
C TYR A 281 0.55 9.60 17.52
N PRO A 282 0.90 10.88 17.79
CA PRO A 282 2.13 11.26 18.45
C PRO A 282 2.34 10.67 19.86
N SER A 283 1.31 10.04 20.40
CA SER A 283 1.33 9.39 21.73
C SER A 283 1.80 7.92 21.69
N TYR A 284 2.19 7.40 20.53
CA TYR A 284 2.77 6.06 20.42
C TYR A 284 4.29 6.12 20.26
#